data_1b4e75f7c837b456f105bde0a209f00b
#
_entry.id   1b4e75f7c837b456f105bde0a209f00b
#
_cell.length_a   1.000
_cell.length_b   1.000
_cell.length_c   1.000
_cell.angle_alpha   90.00
_cell.angle_beta   90.00
_cell.angle_gamma   90.00
#
_symmetry.space_group_name_H-M   'P 1'
#
loop_
_entity.id
_entity.type
_entity.pdbx_description
1 polymer ?
#
loop_
_entity_poly.entity_id
_entity_poly.type
_entity_poly.pdbx_seq_one_letter_code
_entity_poly.pdbx_strand_id
1 'polypeptide(L)'
;GMASQGIVEEFLSLKSDTDADVLTMQCGDFYEFFADDAELVASELDLKISQKSAHGSSYPMAGVPVDDLTPLVERGYRVAVADQFEDDSGDHHREVTRVVTPGTLLDPDDADARYTAAVVDGAAGDGDAIGLALADATTGQFLVATATDPDDAVSELYRFGPVEILPGPAVRDDDAFVRRLREETDATVSLFEADAFAPGRAGHRLREQFGAETLSSVGLDADASIRAAGAVLAYVDETGAGVLPSMTRLRTFETDDHLDLDATTQRNLELVEPMQGDAGDTLLGTIDHTVTSPGGRLLREWVTRPRRDRSELTRRLDCVEALASAALARERVRECLDGGYDLERPAARAASGS
;
A
#
# COMPACT_ATOMS: atom_id res chain seq x y z
N GLY A 1 -10.75 -34.61 28.86
CA GLY A 1 -10.61 -34.42 27.45
C GLY A 1 -11.46 -33.23 27.02
N MET A 2 -10.82 -32.09 26.71
CA MET A 2 -11.55 -31.01 26.03
C MET A 2 -11.96 -31.55 24.67
N ALA A 3 -13.26 -31.49 24.35
CA ALA A 3 -13.73 -31.81 23.02
C ALA A 3 -13.06 -30.83 22.03
N SER A 4 -12.50 -31.34 20.93
CA SER A 4 -11.94 -30.49 19.90
C SER A 4 -13.05 -29.54 19.41
N GLN A 5 -12.76 -28.24 19.41
CA GLN A 5 -13.66 -27.24 18.88
C GLN A 5 -13.89 -27.54 17.39
N GLY A 6 -15.14 -27.49 16.91
CA GLY A 6 -15.43 -27.66 15.50
C GLY A 6 -14.82 -26.54 14.66
N ILE A 7 -14.49 -26.84 13.41
CA ILE A 7 -13.85 -25.88 12.50
C ILE A 7 -14.69 -24.61 12.29
N VAL A 8 -16.00 -24.74 12.21
CA VAL A 8 -16.90 -23.58 12.03
C VAL A 8 -16.93 -22.71 13.30
N GLU A 9 -16.94 -23.34 14.47
CA GLU A 9 -16.87 -22.62 15.75
C GLU A 9 -15.56 -21.86 15.89
N GLU A 10 -14.44 -22.48 15.52
CA GLU A 10 -13.12 -21.86 15.50
C GLU A 10 -13.13 -20.64 14.58
N PHE A 11 -13.69 -20.79 13.36
CA PHE A 11 -13.83 -19.68 12.40
C PHE A 11 -14.65 -18.53 12.99
N LEU A 12 -15.81 -18.80 13.54
CA LEU A 12 -16.69 -17.76 14.10
C LEU A 12 -16.05 -17.05 15.29
N SER A 13 -15.30 -17.77 16.11
CA SER A 13 -14.55 -17.20 17.24
C SER A 13 -13.44 -16.27 16.75
N LEU A 14 -12.64 -16.69 15.79
CA LEU A 14 -11.58 -15.87 15.20
C LEU A 14 -12.14 -14.66 14.45
N LYS A 15 -13.27 -14.83 13.76
CA LYS A 15 -13.94 -13.74 13.05
C LYS A 15 -14.42 -12.64 13.99
N SER A 16 -14.90 -12.98 15.16
CA SER A 16 -15.34 -12.02 16.17
C SER A 16 -14.21 -11.18 16.75
N ASP A 17 -12.98 -11.66 16.68
CA ASP A 17 -11.77 -11.01 17.23
C ASP A 17 -11.02 -10.15 16.20
N THR A 18 -11.40 -10.17 14.94
CA THR A 18 -10.79 -9.36 13.89
C THR A 18 -11.72 -8.31 13.33
N ASP A 19 -11.20 -7.16 12.97
CA ASP A 19 -11.89 -6.09 12.24
C ASP A 19 -11.65 -6.12 10.73
N ALA A 20 -10.93 -7.14 10.23
CA ALA A 20 -10.77 -7.36 8.78
C ALA A 20 -12.11 -7.62 8.10
N ASP A 21 -12.19 -7.32 6.82
CA ASP A 21 -13.43 -7.52 6.06
C ASP A 21 -13.80 -8.99 5.93
N VAL A 22 -12.79 -9.85 5.77
CA VAL A 22 -12.96 -11.29 5.58
C VAL A 22 -11.91 -12.01 6.41
N LEU A 23 -12.28 -13.19 6.93
CA LEU A 23 -11.36 -14.13 7.55
C LEU A 23 -11.22 -15.38 6.69
N THR A 24 -9.98 -15.85 6.52
CA THR A 24 -9.72 -17.16 5.95
C THR A 24 -8.93 -18.04 6.92
N MET A 25 -9.16 -19.33 6.90
CA MET A 25 -8.45 -20.31 7.71
C MET A 25 -7.71 -21.30 6.82
N GLN A 26 -6.44 -21.52 7.12
CA GLN A 26 -5.66 -22.57 6.46
C GLN A 26 -6.18 -23.94 6.86
N CYS A 27 -6.53 -24.73 5.85
CA CYS A 27 -6.91 -26.14 5.99
C CYS A 27 -6.08 -26.95 5.01
N GLY A 28 -4.89 -27.40 5.44
CA GLY A 28 -3.92 -28.01 4.55
C GLY A 28 -3.42 -27.06 3.47
N ASP A 29 -3.63 -27.40 2.22
CA ASP A 29 -3.19 -26.61 1.05
C ASP A 29 -4.19 -25.55 0.60
N PHE A 30 -5.29 -25.38 1.34
CA PHE A 30 -6.35 -24.45 1.02
C PHE A 30 -6.54 -23.42 2.11
N TYR A 31 -6.98 -22.23 1.68
CA TYR A 31 -7.60 -21.25 2.55
C TYR A 31 -9.12 -21.38 2.42
N GLU A 32 -9.80 -21.63 3.52
CA GLU A 32 -11.24 -21.85 3.56
C GLU A 32 -11.94 -20.67 4.23
N PHE A 33 -13.12 -20.37 3.72
CA PHE A 33 -14.04 -19.35 4.21
C PHE A 33 -15.34 -20.02 4.61
N PHE A 34 -16.00 -19.48 5.63
CA PHE A 34 -17.26 -20.03 6.14
C PHE A 34 -18.30 -18.94 6.32
N ALA A 35 -19.56 -19.33 6.41
CA ALA A 35 -20.71 -18.47 6.68
C ALA A 35 -20.80 -17.30 5.68
N ASP A 36 -21.01 -16.07 6.18
CA ASP A 36 -21.16 -14.89 5.33
C ASP A 36 -19.91 -14.60 4.50
N ASP A 37 -18.73 -14.88 5.03
CA ASP A 37 -17.47 -14.69 4.29
C ASP A 37 -17.37 -15.66 3.10
N ALA A 38 -17.86 -16.89 3.25
CA ALA A 38 -17.90 -17.85 2.14
C ALA A 38 -18.83 -17.37 1.02
N GLU A 39 -19.97 -16.81 1.36
CA GLU A 39 -20.92 -16.28 0.37
C GLU A 39 -20.33 -15.06 -0.36
N LEU A 40 -19.70 -14.16 0.38
CA LEU A 40 -19.04 -12.99 -0.20
C LEU A 40 -17.93 -13.38 -1.17
N VAL A 41 -17.03 -14.24 -0.74
CA VAL A 41 -15.86 -14.65 -1.53
C VAL A 41 -16.30 -15.46 -2.77
N ALA A 42 -17.27 -16.34 -2.61
CA ALA A 42 -17.82 -17.11 -3.73
C ALA A 42 -18.45 -16.22 -4.79
N SER A 43 -19.16 -15.17 -4.37
CA SER A 43 -19.74 -14.17 -5.27
C SER A 43 -18.66 -13.36 -6.00
N GLU A 44 -17.65 -12.89 -5.25
CA GLU A 44 -16.57 -12.04 -5.79
C GLU A 44 -15.65 -12.79 -6.77
N LEU A 45 -15.34 -14.04 -6.47
CA LEU A 45 -14.38 -14.84 -7.24
C LEU A 45 -15.05 -15.92 -8.13
N ASP A 46 -16.37 -15.94 -8.19
CA ASP A 46 -17.15 -16.95 -8.93
C ASP A 46 -16.78 -18.39 -8.52
N LEU A 47 -16.77 -18.63 -7.21
CA LEU A 47 -16.45 -19.94 -6.64
C LEU A 47 -17.72 -20.74 -6.31
N LYS A 48 -17.57 -22.04 -6.29
CA LYS A 48 -18.61 -22.96 -5.87
C LYS A 48 -18.72 -22.97 -4.34
N ILE A 49 -19.96 -22.82 -3.82
CA ILE A 49 -20.26 -22.96 -2.41
C ILE A 49 -20.55 -24.42 -2.10
N SER A 50 -19.88 -24.96 -1.07
CA SER A 50 -20.18 -26.21 -0.43
C SER A 50 -20.90 -25.98 0.90
N GLN A 51 -21.40 -27.02 1.54
CA GLN A 51 -22.04 -26.95 2.85
C GLN A 51 -21.22 -27.73 3.88
N LYS A 52 -21.00 -27.11 5.05
CA LYS A 52 -20.35 -27.75 6.19
C LYS A 52 -21.32 -27.84 7.34
N SER A 53 -21.57 -29.06 7.82
CA SER A 53 -22.45 -29.29 8.96
C SER A 53 -21.70 -29.09 10.27
N ALA A 54 -22.29 -28.35 11.21
CA ALA A 54 -21.78 -28.15 12.56
C ALA A 54 -22.97 -27.95 13.52
N HIS A 55 -23.03 -28.73 14.60
CA HIS A 55 -24.05 -28.63 15.66
C HIS A 55 -25.49 -28.63 15.14
N GLY A 56 -25.81 -29.46 14.16
CA GLY A 56 -27.15 -29.55 13.59
C GLY A 56 -27.51 -28.44 12.61
N SER A 57 -26.62 -27.50 12.37
CA SER A 57 -26.77 -26.44 11.38
C SER A 57 -25.82 -26.66 10.20
N SER A 58 -26.17 -26.12 9.05
CA SER A 58 -25.37 -26.16 7.83
C SER A 58 -24.85 -24.77 7.51
N TYR A 59 -23.55 -24.66 7.24
CA TYR A 59 -22.88 -23.38 6.95
C TYR A 59 -22.27 -23.40 5.54
N PRO A 60 -22.40 -22.32 4.77
CA PRO A 60 -21.70 -22.19 3.50
C PRO A 60 -20.19 -22.26 3.71
N MET A 61 -19.49 -22.88 2.77
CA MET A 61 -18.04 -22.99 2.74
C MET A 61 -17.54 -22.76 1.32
N ALA A 62 -16.48 -22.00 1.18
CA ALA A 62 -15.73 -21.83 -0.06
C ALA A 62 -14.23 -21.90 0.25
N GLY A 63 -13.44 -22.28 -0.74
CA GLY A 63 -12.00 -22.42 -0.55
C GLY A 63 -11.23 -22.01 -1.78
N VAL A 64 -10.00 -21.52 -1.56
CA VAL A 64 -9.03 -21.18 -2.59
C VAL A 64 -7.67 -21.78 -2.21
N PRO A 65 -6.79 -22.06 -3.20
CA PRO A 65 -5.41 -22.43 -2.88
C PRO A 65 -4.70 -21.33 -2.06
N VAL A 66 -3.73 -21.70 -1.23
CA VAL A 66 -3.06 -20.77 -0.29
C VAL A 66 -2.33 -19.60 -0.97
N ASP A 67 -2.08 -19.67 -2.27
CA ASP A 67 -1.44 -18.61 -3.04
C ASP A 67 -2.43 -17.71 -3.80
N ASP A 68 -3.74 -17.91 -3.63
CA ASP A 68 -4.79 -17.31 -4.49
C ASP A 68 -5.64 -16.23 -3.77
N LEU A 69 -5.06 -15.53 -2.77
CA LEU A 69 -5.75 -14.42 -2.10
C LEU A 69 -5.66 -13.09 -2.85
N THR A 70 -4.72 -12.97 -3.78
CA THR A 70 -4.45 -11.73 -4.53
C THR A 70 -5.70 -11.14 -5.19
N PRO A 71 -6.55 -11.90 -5.91
CA PRO A 71 -7.74 -11.32 -6.55
C PRO A 71 -8.71 -10.67 -5.56
N LEU A 72 -8.85 -11.21 -4.37
CA LEU A 72 -9.73 -10.67 -3.34
C LEU A 72 -9.16 -9.37 -2.75
N VAL A 73 -7.86 -9.35 -2.47
CA VAL A 73 -7.18 -8.17 -1.93
C VAL A 73 -7.15 -7.03 -2.95
N GLU A 74 -6.92 -7.33 -4.21
CA GLU A 74 -6.94 -6.33 -5.30
C GLU A 74 -8.31 -5.67 -5.49
N ARG A 75 -9.39 -6.33 -5.05
CA ARG A 75 -10.74 -5.74 -5.02
C ARG A 75 -11.00 -4.86 -3.80
N GLY A 76 -9.98 -4.64 -2.96
CA GLY A 76 -10.04 -3.76 -1.82
C GLY A 76 -10.36 -4.42 -0.49
N TYR A 77 -10.50 -5.74 -0.43
CA TYR A 77 -10.79 -6.46 0.80
C TYR A 77 -9.54 -6.64 1.66
N ARG A 78 -9.69 -6.44 2.97
CA ARG A 78 -8.68 -6.80 3.97
C ARG A 78 -8.99 -8.20 4.46
N VAL A 79 -8.04 -9.10 4.31
CA VAL A 79 -8.20 -10.52 4.61
C VAL A 79 -7.36 -10.91 5.81
N ALA A 80 -8.00 -11.26 6.92
CA ALA A 80 -7.30 -11.87 8.04
C ALA A 80 -6.99 -13.33 7.70
N VAL A 81 -5.74 -13.73 7.90
CA VAL A 81 -5.27 -15.08 7.61
C VAL A 81 -4.96 -15.79 8.92
N ALA A 82 -5.70 -16.87 9.19
CA ALA A 82 -5.46 -17.75 10.30
C ALA A 82 -4.69 -18.98 9.80
N ASP A 83 -3.41 -19.05 10.12
CA ASP A 83 -2.56 -20.17 9.76
C ASP A 83 -2.77 -21.35 10.70
N GLN A 84 -2.55 -22.54 10.20
CA GLN A 84 -2.73 -23.80 10.90
C GLN A 84 -1.46 -24.19 11.65
N PHE A 85 -1.61 -24.55 12.92
CA PHE A 85 -0.56 -25.03 13.78
C PHE A 85 -0.93 -26.40 14.32
N GLU A 86 0.08 -27.23 14.55
CA GLU A 86 -0.06 -28.53 15.17
C GLU A 86 0.60 -28.48 16.57
N ASP A 87 -0.12 -28.91 17.60
CA ASP A 87 0.41 -28.99 18.94
C ASP A 87 1.17 -30.30 19.17
N ASP A 88 1.79 -30.47 20.36
CA ASP A 88 2.57 -31.66 20.71
C ASP A 88 1.75 -32.94 20.73
N SER A 89 0.42 -32.87 20.81
CA SER A 89 -0.49 -34.02 20.78
C SER A 89 -0.99 -34.37 19.38
N GLY A 90 -0.61 -33.58 18.34
CA GLY A 90 -1.03 -33.77 16.98
C GLY A 90 -2.36 -33.09 16.64
N ASP A 91 -2.94 -32.36 17.58
CA ASP A 91 -4.16 -31.57 17.34
C ASP A 91 -3.83 -30.28 16.60
N HIS A 92 -4.70 -29.93 15.64
CA HIS A 92 -4.58 -28.71 14.87
C HIS A 92 -5.37 -27.57 15.51
N HIS A 93 -4.79 -26.39 15.51
CA HIS A 93 -5.48 -25.14 15.85
C HIS A 93 -5.05 -24.04 14.87
N ARG A 94 -5.77 -22.93 14.85
CA ARG A 94 -5.50 -21.81 13.96
C ARG A 94 -5.44 -20.52 14.75
N GLU A 95 -4.52 -19.68 14.35
CA GLU A 95 -4.33 -18.34 14.91
C GLU A 95 -4.18 -17.34 13.78
N VAL A 96 -4.76 -16.14 13.94
CA VAL A 96 -4.56 -15.06 12.97
C VAL A 96 -3.11 -14.58 13.07
N THR A 97 -2.36 -14.79 12.01
CA THR A 97 -0.94 -14.42 11.94
C THR A 97 -0.68 -13.13 11.20
N ARG A 98 -1.59 -12.74 10.32
CA ARG A 98 -1.44 -11.55 9.49
C ARG A 98 -2.79 -11.10 8.95
N VAL A 99 -2.83 -9.83 8.52
CA VAL A 99 -3.94 -9.28 7.73
C VAL A 99 -3.35 -8.80 6.40
N VAL A 100 -3.84 -9.37 5.31
CA VAL A 100 -3.40 -8.96 3.96
C VAL A 100 -4.32 -7.84 3.49
N THR A 101 -3.72 -6.72 3.09
CA THR A 101 -4.44 -5.51 2.64
C THR A 101 -3.93 -5.09 1.26
N PRO A 102 -4.64 -4.21 0.55
CA PRO A 102 -4.15 -3.73 -0.75
C PRO A 102 -2.73 -3.15 -0.67
N GLY A 103 -2.41 -2.39 0.38
CA GLY A 103 -1.10 -1.76 0.55
C GLY A 103 -0.02 -2.65 1.14
N THR A 104 -0.37 -3.80 1.70
CA THR A 104 0.58 -4.74 2.31
C THR A 104 0.65 -6.09 1.58
N LEU A 105 0.00 -6.19 0.44
CA LEU A 105 0.14 -7.34 -0.45
C LEU A 105 1.54 -7.35 -1.08
N LEU A 106 2.33 -8.37 -0.77
CA LEU A 106 3.68 -8.52 -1.31
C LEU A 106 3.64 -9.38 -2.58
N ASP A 107 3.56 -8.73 -3.74
CA ASP A 107 3.62 -9.38 -5.04
C ASP A 107 4.97 -9.11 -5.69
N PRO A 108 5.86 -10.12 -5.84
CA PRO A 108 7.18 -9.93 -6.42
C PRO A 108 7.15 -9.62 -7.92
N ASP A 109 6.06 -9.93 -8.61
CA ASP A 109 5.93 -9.72 -10.05
C ASP A 109 5.37 -8.34 -10.40
N ASP A 110 4.87 -7.59 -9.40
CA ASP A 110 4.34 -6.25 -9.59
C ASP A 110 5.50 -5.24 -9.71
N ALA A 111 5.58 -4.59 -10.86
CA ALA A 111 6.59 -3.57 -11.14
C ALA A 111 6.25 -2.20 -10.54
N ASP A 112 4.98 -1.95 -10.25
CA ASP A 112 4.51 -0.67 -9.73
C ASP A 112 4.75 -0.53 -8.23
N ALA A 113 4.96 0.70 -7.77
CA ALA A 113 4.97 1.01 -6.35
C ALA A 113 3.56 0.81 -5.76
N ARG A 114 3.48 0.20 -4.58
CA ARG A 114 2.23 -0.03 -3.84
C ARG A 114 2.25 0.78 -2.56
N TYR A 115 1.76 2.00 -2.63
CA TYR A 115 1.72 2.86 -1.46
C TYR A 115 0.46 2.64 -0.63
N THR A 116 0.68 2.54 0.69
CA THR A 116 -0.35 2.82 1.69
C THR A 116 -0.15 4.25 2.15
N ALA A 117 -1.18 5.07 2.06
CA ALA A 117 -1.12 6.47 2.46
C ALA A 117 -1.96 6.73 3.71
N ALA A 118 -1.56 7.73 4.50
CA ALA A 118 -2.40 8.33 5.53
C ALA A 118 -2.56 9.82 5.27
N VAL A 119 -3.72 10.36 5.63
CA VAL A 119 -4.07 11.77 5.48
C VAL A 119 -4.56 12.29 6.82
N VAL A 120 -3.89 13.31 7.34
CA VAL A 120 -4.25 13.95 8.60
C VAL A 120 -4.47 15.44 8.38
N ASP A 121 -5.65 15.92 8.77
CA ASP A 121 -5.93 17.35 8.78
C ASP A 121 -5.32 17.97 10.04
N GLY A 122 -4.54 19.02 9.87
CA GLY A 122 -3.94 19.75 10.99
C GLY A 122 -5.00 20.41 11.85
N ALA A 123 -4.77 20.44 13.17
CA ALA A 123 -5.66 21.16 14.07
C ALA A 123 -5.58 22.68 13.81
N ALA A 124 -6.71 23.36 14.00
CA ALA A 124 -6.77 24.82 13.91
C ALA A 124 -5.68 25.45 14.81
N GLY A 125 -4.73 26.15 14.24
CA GLY A 125 -3.60 26.74 14.95
C GLY A 125 -2.22 26.19 14.54
N ASP A 126 -2.18 25.08 13.82
CA ASP A 126 -0.92 24.47 13.33
C ASP A 126 -0.69 24.79 11.83
N GLY A 127 -1.19 25.95 11.38
CA GLY A 127 -1.03 26.42 10.02
C GLY A 127 -1.96 25.77 8.99
N ASP A 128 -3.02 25.13 9.43
CA ASP A 128 -4.04 24.45 8.58
C ASP A 128 -3.46 23.46 7.56
N ALA A 129 -2.22 23.00 7.78
CA ALA A 129 -1.55 22.08 6.88
C ALA A 129 -2.14 20.66 7.01
N ILE A 130 -2.25 19.98 5.87
CA ILE A 130 -2.64 18.58 5.81
C ILE A 130 -1.37 17.73 5.72
N GLY A 131 -1.22 16.77 6.63
CA GLY A 131 -0.10 15.83 6.62
C GLY A 131 -0.40 14.61 5.75
N LEU A 132 0.56 14.23 4.93
CA LEU A 132 0.52 13.04 4.10
C LEU A 132 1.71 12.15 4.42
N ALA A 133 1.48 10.86 4.51
CA ALA A 133 2.54 9.87 4.60
C ALA A 133 2.21 8.71 3.69
N LEU A 134 3.24 8.17 3.02
CA LEU A 134 3.10 7.06 2.09
C LEU A 134 4.20 6.04 2.36
N ALA A 135 3.84 4.78 2.46
CA ALA A 135 4.78 3.68 2.66
C ALA A 135 4.61 2.63 1.57
N ASP A 136 5.71 2.19 0.99
CA ASP A 136 5.75 1.04 0.10
C ASP A 136 6.41 -0.14 0.82
N ALA A 137 5.60 -1.10 1.25
CA ALA A 137 6.07 -2.28 1.98
C ALA A 137 6.98 -3.17 1.13
N THR A 138 6.90 -3.10 -0.20
CA THR A 138 7.71 -3.93 -1.10
C THR A 138 9.11 -3.39 -1.31
N THR A 139 9.30 -2.07 -1.27
CA THR A 139 10.59 -1.40 -1.52
C THR A 139 11.22 -0.78 -0.27
N GLY A 140 10.45 -0.62 0.80
CA GLY A 140 10.90 0.03 2.02
C GLY A 140 10.94 1.56 1.93
N GLN A 141 10.37 2.16 0.89
CA GLN A 141 10.27 3.60 0.77
C GLN A 141 9.21 4.16 1.70
N PHE A 142 9.54 5.28 2.33
CA PHE A 142 8.66 5.99 3.23
C PHE A 142 8.72 7.49 2.94
N LEU A 143 7.61 8.06 2.53
CA LEU A 143 7.52 9.44 2.08
C LEU A 143 6.60 10.22 2.99
N VAL A 144 6.98 11.46 3.30
CA VAL A 144 6.17 12.37 4.10
C VAL A 144 6.07 13.71 3.39
N ALA A 145 4.88 14.24 3.32
CA ALA A 145 4.62 15.53 2.68
C ALA A 145 3.60 16.33 3.47
N THR A 146 3.55 17.63 3.21
CA THR A 146 2.56 18.54 3.74
C THR A 146 1.81 19.16 2.58
N ALA A 147 0.49 19.09 2.58
CA ALA A 147 -0.37 19.76 1.63
C ALA A 147 -0.97 21.01 2.24
N THR A 148 -1.25 22.01 1.42
CA THR A 148 -1.75 23.32 1.91
C THR A 148 -3.24 23.31 2.17
N ASP A 149 -4.01 22.51 1.42
CA ASP A 149 -5.46 22.41 1.49
C ASP A 149 -5.93 21.06 0.96
N PRO A 150 -7.23 20.72 1.08
CA PRO A 150 -7.75 19.45 0.56
C PRO A 150 -7.53 19.24 -0.95
N ASP A 151 -7.59 20.29 -1.77
CA ASP A 151 -7.34 20.17 -3.21
C ASP A 151 -5.91 19.73 -3.50
N ASP A 152 -4.94 20.33 -2.81
CA ASP A 152 -3.53 19.97 -2.91
C ASP A 152 -3.29 18.54 -2.41
N ALA A 153 -3.89 18.16 -1.28
CA ALA A 153 -3.78 16.81 -0.74
C ALA A 153 -4.30 15.75 -1.71
N VAL A 154 -5.47 15.97 -2.32
CA VAL A 154 -6.06 15.04 -3.29
C VAL A 154 -5.19 14.95 -4.55
N SER A 155 -4.65 16.07 -5.02
CA SER A 155 -3.76 16.09 -6.19
C SER A 155 -2.46 15.33 -5.94
N GLU A 156 -1.88 15.48 -4.76
CA GLU A 156 -0.69 14.73 -4.36
C GLU A 156 -0.98 13.23 -4.26
N LEU A 157 -2.08 12.86 -3.64
CA LEU A 157 -2.49 11.47 -3.52
C LEU A 157 -2.79 10.86 -4.89
N TYR A 158 -3.47 11.57 -5.76
CA TYR A 158 -3.68 11.12 -7.13
C TYR A 158 -2.35 10.84 -7.86
N ARG A 159 -1.40 11.75 -7.69
CA ARG A 159 -0.08 11.66 -8.33
C ARG A 159 0.73 10.45 -7.86
N PHE A 160 0.71 10.15 -6.56
CA PHE A 160 1.38 8.97 -6.02
C PHE A 160 0.64 7.66 -6.33
N GLY A 161 -0.65 7.72 -6.53
CA GLY A 161 -1.47 6.55 -6.83
C GLY A 161 -1.46 5.49 -5.75
N PRO A 162 -1.70 5.84 -4.45
CA PRO A 162 -1.75 4.81 -3.42
C PRO A 162 -2.87 3.82 -3.70
N VAL A 163 -2.67 2.58 -3.31
CA VAL A 163 -3.69 1.54 -3.41
C VAL A 163 -4.60 1.51 -2.19
N GLU A 164 -4.18 2.15 -1.11
CA GLU A 164 -4.92 2.21 0.16
C GLU A 164 -4.67 3.56 0.84
N ILE A 165 -5.73 4.16 1.38
CA ILE A 165 -5.68 5.43 2.11
C ILE A 165 -6.32 5.27 3.48
N LEU A 166 -5.61 5.72 4.51
CA LEU A 166 -6.06 5.75 5.90
C LEU A 166 -6.40 7.21 6.27
N PRO A 167 -7.68 7.59 6.30
CA PRO A 167 -8.03 8.93 6.77
C PRO A 167 -7.88 9.03 8.29
N GLY A 168 -7.26 10.11 8.74
CA GLY A 168 -7.20 10.44 10.16
C GLY A 168 -8.59 10.79 10.73
N PRO A 169 -8.73 10.90 12.06
CA PRO A 169 -10.04 11.11 12.69
C PRO A 169 -10.82 12.32 12.17
N ALA A 170 -10.17 13.47 12.02
CA ALA A 170 -10.84 14.67 11.50
C ALA A 170 -11.19 14.53 10.01
N VAL A 171 -10.34 13.88 9.22
CA VAL A 171 -10.60 13.65 7.78
C VAL A 171 -11.77 12.68 7.60
N ARG A 172 -11.83 11.61 8.39
CA ARG A 172 -12.94 10.63 8.29
C ARG A 172 -14.29 11.20 8.67
N ASP A 173 -14.31 12.23 9.51
CA ASP A 173 -15.54 12.94 9.90
C ASP A 173 -15.98 13.99 8.85
N ASP A 174 -15.14 14.29 7.88
CA ASP A 174 -15.45 15.17 6.75
C ASP A 174 -15.91 14.35 5.54
N ASP A 175 -17.21 14.17 5.41
CA ASP A 175 -17.82 13.35 4.36
C ASP A 175 -17.43 13.81 2.95
N ALA A 176 -17.30 15.11 2.75
CA ALA A 176 -16.90 15.67 1.45
C ALA A 176 -15.46 15.29 1.09
N PHE A 177 -14.54 15.36 2.06
CA PHE A 177 -13.15 14.99 1.85
C PHE A 177 -13.03 13.47 1.58
N VAL A 178 -13.68 12.64 2.37
CA VAL A 178 -13.66 11.17 2.17
C VAL A 178 -14.23 10.79 0.80
N ARG A 179 -15.30 11.45 0.38
CA ARG A 179 -15.89 11.23 -0.96
C ARG A 179 -14.88 11.56 -2.06
N ARG A 180 -14.17 12.66 -1.94
CA ARG A 180 -13.13 13.04 -2.90
C ARG A 180 -12.00 12.03 -2.96
N LEU A 181 -11.55 11.52 -1.82
CA LEU A 181 -10.53 10.45 -1.77
C LEU A 181 -10.99 9.21 -2.52
N ARG A 182 -12.26 8.83 -2.40
CA ARG A 182 -12.81 7.66 -3.10
C ARG A 182 -13.04 7.89 -4.59
N GLU A 183 -13.50 9.07 -4.99
CA GLU A 183 -13.86 9.37 -6.39
C GLU A 183 -12.66 9.80 -7.22
N GLU A 184 -11.70 10.51 -6.63
CA GLU A 184 -10.57 11.12 -7.35
C GLU A 184 -9.29 10.30 -7.25
N THR A 185 -9.28 9.23 -6.47
CA THR A 185 -8.19 8.25 -6.43
C THR A 185 -8.75 6.84 -6.64
N ASP A 186 -7.89 5.90 -7.05
CA ASP A 186 -8.28 4.49 -7.19
C ASP A 186 -8.04 3.70 -5.90
N ALA A 187 -7.74 4.38 -4.80
CA ALA A 187 -7.40 3.75 -3.54
C ALA A 187 -8.63 3.22 -2.79
N THR A 188 -8.44 2.11 -2.08
CA THR A 188 -9.37 1.69 -1.04
C THR A 188 -9.20 2.58 0.18
N VAL A 189 -10.28 3.17 0.67
CA VAL A 189 -10.28 3.94 1.92
C VAL A 189 -10.54 2.97 3.07
N SER A 190 -9.56 2.78 3.93
CA SER A 190 -9.61 1.87 5.07
C SER A 190 -9.60 2.67 6.37
N LEU A 191 -10.48 2.31 7.30
CA LEU A 191 -10.50 2.93 8.63
C LEU A 191 -9.51 2.21 9.54
N PHE A 192 -8.74 3.01 10.28
CA PHE A 192 -7.78 2.51 11.26
C PHE A 192 -8.00 3.19 12.61
N GLU A 193 -7.49 2.58 13.69
CA GLU A 193 -7.71 3.07 15.06
C GLU A 193 -7.25 4.53 15.23
N ALA A 194 -8.11 5.32 15.87
CA ALA A 194 -7.83 6.73 16.10
C ALA A 194 -6.54 6.96 16.92
N ASP A 195 -6.24 6.07 17.86
CA ASP A 195 -5.05 6.15 18.70
C ASP A 195 -3.74 6.10 17.91
N ALA A 196 -3.72 5.45 16.75
CA ALA A 196 -2.55 5.41 15.90
C ALA A 196 -2.16 6.79 15.36
N PHE A 197 -3.14 7.70 15.27
CA PHE A 197 -2.95 9.08 14.82
C PHE A 197 -2.67 10.06 15.96
N ALA A 198 -2.60 9.59 17.21
CA ALA A 198 -2.34 10.45 18.35
C ALA A 198 -0.90 11.00 18.31
N PRO A 199 -0.69 12.31 18.56
CA PRO A 199 0.61 12.96 18.37
C PRO A 199 1.76 12.29 19.13
N GLY A 200 1.55 11.97 20.40
CA GLY A 200 2.58 11.33 21.24
C GLY A 200 3.00 9.96 20.75
N ARG A 201 2.03 9.11 20.41
CA ARG A 201 2.28 7.76 19.88
C ARG A 201 2.94 7.81 18.51
N ALA A 202 2.44 8.66 17.62
CA ALA A 202 2.98 8.80 16.29
C ALA A 202 4.43 9.27 16.32
N GLY A 203 4.75 10.30 17.09
CA GLY A 203 6.10 10.80 17.23
C GLY A 203 7.06 9.78 17.84
N HIS A 204 6.62 9.03 18.84
CA HIS A 204 7.42 7.95 19.45
C HIS A 204 7.73 6.84 18.44
N ARG A 205 6.75 6.40 17.67
CA ARG A 205 6.92 5.40 16.61
C ARG A 205 7.92 5.81 15.56
N LEU A 206 7.84 7.05 15.10
CA LEU A 206 8.79 7.59 14.13
C LEU A 206 10.21 7.61 14.67
N ARG A 207 10.41 8.05 15.91
CA ARG A 207 11.72 8.06 16.54
C ARG A 207 12.29 6.66 16.71
N GLU A 208 11.49 5.70 17.07
CA GLU A 208 11.92 4.29 17.16
C GLU A 208 12.32 3.74 15.79
N GLN A 209 11.55 4.06 14.75
CA GLN A 209 11.78 3.52 13.41
C GLN A 209 12.99 4.15 12.71
N PHE A 210 13.12 5.47 12.75
CA PHE A 210 14.11 6.21 11.96
C PHE A 210 15.19 6.89 12.78
N GLY A 211 15.00 7.05 14.09
CA GLY A 211 15.90 7.80 14.96
C GLY A 211 15.62 9.29 14.94
N ALA A 212 15.81 9.96 16.08
CA ALA A 212 15.57 11.40 16.22
C ALA A 212 16.48 12.25 15.33
N GLU A 213 17.71 11.82 15.09
CA GLU A 213 18.65 12.51 14.23
C GLU A 213 18.21 12.53 12.77
N THR A 214 17.69 11.40 12.28
CA THR A 214 17.16 11.30 10.91
C THR A 214 15.96 12.22 10.71
N LEU A 215 15.04 12.27 11.68
CA LEU A 215 13.87 13.16 11.62
C LEU A 215 14.27 14.63 11.55
N SER A 216 15.25 15.05 12.35
CA SER A 216 15.81 16.40 12.28
C SER A 216 16.47 16.68 10.93
N SER A 217 17.25 15.74 10.42
CA SER A 217 17.98 15.87 9.15
C SER A 217 17.07 16.09 7.95
N VAL A 218 15.90 15.42 7.93
CA VAL A 218 14.94 15.57 6.83
C VAL A 218 13.94 16.70 7.05
N GLY A 219 14.01 17.40 8.20
CA GLY A 219 13.15 18.54 8.51
C GLY A 219 11.70 18.17 8.80
N LEU A 220 11.47 16.98 9.33
CA LEU A 220 10.13 16.50 9.68
C LEU A 220 9.73 17.04 11.06
N ASP A 221 9.00 18.13 11.08
CA ASP A 221 8.57 18.83 12.30
C ASP A 221 7.07 19.18 12.35
N ALA A 222 6.36 19.10 11.22
CA ALA A 222 4.94 19.38 11.17
C ALA A 222 4.11 18.31 11.88
N ASP A 223 3.24 18.69 12.80
CA ASP A 223 2.44 17.78 13.62
C ASP A 223 1.55 16.86 12.79
N ALA A 224 0.83 17.40 11.82
CA ALA A 224 -0.04 16.60 10.94
C ALA A 224 0.73 15.53 10.16
N SER A 225 1.91 15.87 9.66
CA SER A 225 2.78 14.92 8.94
C SER A 225 3.33 13.82 9.85
N ILE A 226 3.71 14.18 11.08
CA ILE A 226 4.17 13.20 12.08
C ILE A 226 3.04 12.23 12.44
N ARG A 227 1.83 12.73 12.62
CA ARG A 227 0.66 11.90 12.93
C ARG A 227 0.30 10.96 11.78
N ALA A 228 0.33 11.44 10.54
CA ALA A 228 0.12 10.62 9.35
C ALA A 228 1.20 9.53 9.23
N ALA A 229 2.46 9.89 9.39
CA ALA A 229 3.59 8.97 9.31
C ALA A 229 3.52 7.89 10.39
N GLY A 230 3.25 8.25 11.63
CA GLY A 230 3.11 7.30 12.73
C GLY A 230 1.97 6.31 12.51
N ALA A 231 0.84 6.78 11.99
CA ALA A 231 -0.30 5.93 11.67
C ALA A 231 -0.01 4.91 10.57
N VAL A 232 0.69 5.33 9.50
CA VAL A 232 1.10 4.41 8.43
C VAL A 232 2.07 3.35 8.96
N LEU A 233 3.04 3.72 9.79
CA LEU A 233 3.95 2.77 10.41
C LEU A 233 3.20 1.74 11.27
N ALA A 234 2.25 2.20 12.07
CA ALA A 234 1.42 1.32 12.89
C ALA A 234 0.64 0.32 12.03
N TYR A 235 0.04 0.81 10.97
CA TYR A 235 -0.74 -0.02 10.06
C TYR A 235 0.12 -1.07 9.35
N VAL A 236 1.28 -0.67 8.85
CA VAL A 236 2.23 -1.59 8.21
C VAL A 236 2.75 -2.63 9.22
N ASP A 237 3.01 -2.22 10.45
CA ASP A 237 3.46 -3.15 11.51
C ASP A 237 2.40 -4.21 11.82
N GLU A 238 1.14 -3.82 11.94
CA GLU A 238 0.04 -4.75 12.24
C GLU A 238 -0.33 -5.66 11.05
N THR A 239 -0.17 -5.18 9.82
CA THR A 239 -0.70 -5.85 8.62
C THR A 239 0.38 -6.36 7.69
N GLY A 240 1.58 -5.83 7.75
CA GLY A 240 2.63 -6.03 6.76
C GLY A 240 3.50 -7.27 6.95
N ALA A 241 3.12 -8.23 7.77
CA ALA A 241 3.83 -9.52 7.95
C ALA A 241 5.34 -9.38 8.23
N GLY A 242 5.72 -8.44 9.10
CA GLY A 242 7.11 -8.26 9.53
C GLY A 242 7.97 -7.41 8.60
N VAL A 243 7.39 -6.63 7.69
CA VAL A 243 8.14 -5.77 6.76
C VAL A 243 8.66 -4.47 7.38
N LEU A 244 8.23 -4.12 8.58
CA LEU A 244 8.61 -2.85 9.21
C LEU A 244 10.12 -2.61 9.28
N PRO A 245 10.99 -3.61 9.59
CA PRO A 245 12.45 -3.41 9.57
C PRO A 245 13.01 -2.98 8.20
N SER A 246 12.32 -3.24 7.11
CA SER A 246 12.73 -2.80 5.77
C SER A 246 12.41 -1.34 5.47
N MET A 247 11.55 -0.68 6.27
CA MET A 247 11.18 0.73 6.14
C MET A 247 12.31 1.63 6.64
N THR A 248 13.34 1.80 5.84
CA THR A 248 14.56 2.54 6.23
C THR A 248 14.78 3.82 5.43
N ARG A 249 14.01 4.06 4.38
CA ARG A 249 14.20 5.15 3.42
C ARG A 249 13.17 6.24 3.64
N LEU A 250 13.41 7.06 4.66
CA LEU A 250 12.58 8.23 4.93
C LEU A 250 12.97 9.38 4.01
N ARG A 251 12.01 9.89 3.25
CA ARG A 251 12.14 11.10 2.44
C ARG A 251 11.00 12.06 2.71
N THR A 252 11.28 13.34 2.64
CA THR A 252 10.26 14.39 2.64
C THR A 252 10.10 14.96 1.24
N PHE A 253 8.87 15.31 0.88
CA PHE A 253 8.57 16.01 -0.36
C PHE A 253 8.25 17.46 -0.07
N GLU A 254 8.96 18.34 -0.77
CA GLU A 254 8.62 19.76 -0.83
C GLU A 254 7.96 20.03 -2.17
N THR A 255 6.78 20.63 -2.14
CA THR A 255 6.00 20.92 -3.33
C THR A 255 6.57 22.05 -4.18
N ASP A 256 7.44 22.91 -3.60
CA ASP A 256 7.98 24.11 -4.26
C ASP A 256 8.92 23.81 -5.43
N ASP A 257 9.57 22.64 -5.44
CA ASP A 257 10.50 22.23 -6.50
C ASP A 257 9.84 21.59 -7.72
N HIS A 258 8.53 21.44 -7.70
CA HIS A 258 7.76 20.76 -8.73
C HIS A 258 6.68 21.66 -9.31
N LEU A 259 6.30 21.41 -10.57
CA LEU A 259 5.13 22.03 -11.16
C LEU A 259 3.88 21.53 -10.43
N ASP A 260 2.99 22.48 -10.11
CA ASP A 260 1.71 22.18 -9.50
C ASP A 260 0.73 21.75 -10.60
N LEU A 261 0.48 20.44 -10.67
CA LEU A 261 -0.50 19.85 -11.59
C LEU A 261 -1.58 19.18 -10.75
N ASP A 262 -2.78 19.77 -10.73
CA ASP A 262 -3.88 19.14 -10.02
C ASP A 262 -4.35 17.83 -10.70
N ALA A 263 -5.18 17.06 -10.01
CA ALA A 263 -5.63 15.76 -10.49
C ALA A 263 -6.40 15.88 -11.82
N THR A 264 -7.23 16.90 -11.97
CA THR A 264 -7.99 17.13 -13.19
C THR A 264 -7.05 17.43 -14.37
N THR A 265 -6.06 18.30 -14.18
CA THR A 265 -5.07 18.61 -15.20
C THR A 265 -4.26 17.38 -15.59
N GLN A 266 -3.82 16.59 -14.63
CA GLN A 266 -3.08 15.34 -14.89
C GLN A 266 -3.90 14.36 -15.74
N ARG A 267 -5.19 14.20 -15.44
CA ARG A 267 -6.11 13.35 -16.21
C ARG A 267 -6.33 13.88 -17.62
N ASN A 268 -6.58 15.19 -17.75
CA ASN A 268 -6.81 15.81 -19.05
C ASN A 268 -5.60 15.74 -19.98
N LEU A 269 -4.39 15.75 -19.42
CA LEU A 269 -3.15 15.55 -20.18
C LEU A 269 -2.86 14.07 -20.47
N GLU A 270 -3.63 13.16 -19.92
CA GLU A 270 -3.44 11.71 -20.08
C GLU A 270 -1.99 11.27 -19.82
N LEU A 271 -1.41 11.73 -18.70
CA LEU A 271 -0.01 11.46 -18.37
C LEU A 271 0.21 9.98 -18.08
N VAL A 272 -0.61 9.37 -17.23
CA VAL A 272 -0.49 7.98 -16.79
C VAL A 272 -1.78 7.19 -16.89
N GLU A 273 -2.92 7.86 -17.12
CA GLU A 273 -4.25 7.29 -17.16
C GLU A 273 -4.96 7.77 -18.43
N PRO A 274 -5.42 6.86 -19.33
CA PRO A 274 -6.13 7.27 -20.53
C PRO A 274 -7.57 7.68 -20.20
N MET A 275 -8.10 8.67 -20.92
CA MET A 275 -9.52 9.02 -20.86
C MET A 275 -10.37 7.96 -21.56
N GLN A 276 -9.81 7.36 -22.62
CA GLN A 276 -10.40 6.26 -23.39
C GLN A 276 -9.27 5.37 -23.90
N GLY A 277 -9.51 4.05 -23.98
CA GLY A 277 -8.54 3.10 -24.51
C GLY A 277 -7.63 2.50 -23.45
N ASP A 278 -6.49 1.96 -23.90
CA ASP A 278 -5.52 1.25 -23.08
C ASP A 278 -4.48 2.18 -22.45
N ALA A 279 -3.80 1.72 -21.39
CA ALA A 279 -2.72 2.45 -20.72
C ALA A 279 -1.58 2.87 -21.66
N GLY A 280 -1.39 2.18 -22.78
CA GLY A 280 -0.43 2.54 -23.83
C GLY A 280 -0.73 3.85 -24.56
N ASP A 281 -1.97 4.35 -24.46
CA ASP A 281 -2.40 5.61 -25.07
C ASP A 281 -2.06 6.84 -24.20
N THR A 282 -1.37 6.67 -23.10
CA THR A 282 -0.90 7.75 -22.23
C THR A 282 0.48 8.24 -22.63
N LEU A 283 0.88 9.42 -22.12
CA LEU A 283 2.25 9.91 -22.30
C LEU A 283 3.26 8.90 -21.76
N LEU A 284 3.07 8.43 -20.53
CA LEU A 284 3.95 7.44 -19.92
C LEU A 284 4.02 6.16 -20.77
N GLY A 285 2.88 5.62 -21.17
CA GLY A 285 2.83 4.42 -22.01
C GLY A 285 3.57 4.56 -23.34
N THR A 286 3.55 5.76 -23.92
CA THR A 286 4.22 6.06 -25.18
C THR A 286 5.74 6.13 -25.03
N ILE A 287 6.24 6.72 -23.94
CA ILE A 287 7.67 6.98 -23.75
C ILE A 287 8.38 5.93 -22.89
N ASP A 288 7.63 5.04 -22.22
CA ASP A 288 8.21 4.04 -21.33
C ASP A 288 8.83 2.89 -22.15
N HIS A 289 10.14 2.95 -22.29
CA HIS A 289 10.97 1.89 -22.87
C HIS A 289 11.97 1.37 -21.84
N THR A 290 11.69 1.55 -20.56
CA THR A 290 12.56 1.08 -19.47
C THR A 290 12.63 -0.44 -19.47
N VAL A 291 13.78 -0.98 -19.04
CA VAL A 291 14.03 -2.43 -18.98
C VAL A 291 14.10 -2.95 -17.55
N THR A 292 13.94 -2.08 -16.56
CA THR A 292 13.93 -2.45 -15.14
C THR A 292 12.73 -1.85 -14.42
N SER A 293 12.27 -2.51 -13.35
CA SER A 293 11.21 -1.97 -12.50
C SER A 293 11.58 -0.65 -11.83
N PRO A 294 12.79 -0.49 -11.24
CA PRO A 294 13.21 0.82 -10.71
C PRO A 294 13.21 1.93 -11.76
N GLY A 295 13.65 1.63 -12.97
CA GLY A 295 13.63 2.59 -14.09
C GLY A 295 12.22 3.04 -14.45
N GLY A 296 11.29 2.11 -14.53
CA GLY A 296 9.88 2.40 -14.79
C GLY A 296 9.26 3.28 -13.72
N ARG A 297 9.51 3.00 -12.45
CA ARG A 297 9.04 3.82 -11.33
C ARG A 297 9.62 5.23 -11.37
N LEU A 298 10.91 5.37 -11.67
CA LEU A 298 11.56 6.68 -11.78
C LEU A 298 10.98 7.50 -12.94
N LEU A 299 10.75 6.89 -14.09
CA LEU A 299 10.16 7.58 -15.24
C LEU A 299 8.74 8.07 -14.91
N ARG A 300 7.93 7.24 -14.26
CA ARG A 300 6.60 7.63 -13.78
C ARG A 300 6.67 8.83 -12.84
N GLU A 301 7.59 8.82 -11.88
CA GLU A 301 7.81 9.95 -10.97
C GLU A 301 8.16 11.22 -11.72
N TRP A 302 9.05 11.15 -12.71
CA TRP A 302 9.44 12.31 -13.51
C TRP A 302 8.29 12.88 -14.34
N VAL A 303 7.44 12.03 -14.89
CA VAL A 303 6.28 12.45 -15.68
C VAL A 303 5.20 13.09 -14.80
N THR A 304 4.92 12.51 -13.65
CA THR A 304 3.85 12.97 -12.76
C THR A 304 4.27 14.12 -11.85
N ARG A 305 5.58 14.29 -11.62
CA ARG A 305 6.16 15.35 -10.78
C ARG A 305 7.24 16.13 -11.54
N PRO A 306 6.88 16.91 -12.55
CA PRO A 306 7.85 17.69 -13.30
C PRO A 306 8.58 18.69 -12.40
N ARG A 307 9.90 18.72 -12.52
CA ARG A 307 10.74 19.65 -11.76
C ARG A 307 10.62 21.06 -12.30
N ARG A 308 10.79 22.05 -11.42
CA ARG A 308 10.92 23.47 -11.77
C ARG A 308 12.39 23.94 -11.79
N ASP A 309 13.27 23.19 -11.17
CA ASP A 309 14.68 23.49 -11.09
C ASP A 309 15.37 23.30 -12.45
N ARG A 310 15.77 24.40 -13.04
CA ARG A 310 16.42 24.41 -14.37
C ARG A 310 17.72 23.63 -14.40
N SER A 311 18.51 23.71 -13.33
CA SER A 311 19.78 22.97 -13.23
C SER A 311 19.55 21.46 -13.27
N GLU A 312 18.56 20.97 -12.53
CA GLU A 312 18.21 19.55 -12.52
C GLU A 312 17.64 19.09 -13.85
N LEU A 313 16.79 19.90 -14.49
CA LEU A 313 16.25 19.57 -15.82
C LEU A 313 17.36 19.51 -16.85
N THR A 314 18.30 20.45 -16.83
CA THR A 314 19.46 20.48 -17.74
C THR A 314 20.34 19.25 -17.52
N ARG A 315 20.62 18.90 -16.26
CA ARG A 315 21.38 17.69 -15.93
C ARG A 315 20.73 16.42 -16.48
N ARG A 316 19.41 16.28 -16.32
CA ARG A 316 18.64 15.13 -16.84
C ARG A 316 18.72 15.06 -18.37
N LEU A 317 18.51 16.20 -19.04
CA LEU A 317 18.57 16.30 -20.50
C LEU A 317 19.97 15.97 -21.03
N ASP A 318 21.02 16.43 -20.37
CA ASP A 318 22.40 16.12 -20.75
C ASP A 318 22.70 14.62 -20.64
N CYS A 319 22.23 13.97 -19.59
CA CYS A 319 22.37 12.54 -19.42
C CYS A 319 21.60 11.75 -20.49
N VAL A 320 20.39 12.16 -20.80
CA VAL A 320 19.57 11.53 -21.85
C VAL A 320 20.23 11.72 -23.22
N GLU A 321 20.72 12.91 -23.54
CA GLU A 321 21.38 13.21 -24.80
C GLU A 321 22.68 12.39 -24.97
N ALA A 322 23.46 12.26 -23.92
CA ALA A 322 24.67 11.45 -23.94
C ALA A 322 24.39 9.99 -24.31
N LEU A 323 23.37 9.40 -23.75
CA LEU A 323 22.95 8.02 -24.07
C LEU A 323 22.27 7.93 -25.43
N ALA A 324 21.47 8.91 -25.81
CA ALA A 324 20.78 8.95 -27.11
C ALA A 324 21.79 9.03 -28.27
N SER A 325 22.90 9.75 -28.08
CA SER A 325 23.94 9.93 -29.08
C SER A 325 24.94 8.75 -29.18
N ALA A 326 24.93 7.83 -28.21
CA ALA A 326 25.87 6.72 -28.13
C ALA A 326 25.12 5.37 -28.23
N ALA A 327 24.64 5.04 -29.41
CA ALA A 327 23.76 3.88 -29.64
C ALA A 327 24.35 2.55 -29.15
N LEU A 328 25.62 2.29 -29.38
CA LEU A 328 26.25 1.04 -28.95
C LEU A 328 26.42 0.97 -27.43
N ALA A 329 26.82 2.07 -26.80
CA ALA A 329 26.94 2.14 -25.34
C ALA A 329 25.56 1.99 -24.68
N ARG A 330 24.54 2.63 -25.24
CA ARG A 330 23.15 2.52 -24.78
C ARG A 330 22.65 1.08 -24.82
N GLU A 331 22.87 0.37 -25.93
CA GLU A 331 22.48 -1.04 -26.06
C GLU A 331 23.18 -1.93 -25.04
N ARG A 332 24.46 -1.74 -24.81
CA ARG A 332 25.22 -2.50 -23.81
C ARG A 332 24.68 -2.27 -22.40
N VAL A 333 24.39 -1.03 -22.05
CA VAL A 333 23.80 -0.69 -20.76
C VAL A 333 22.42 -1.36 -20.61
N ARG A 334 21.57 -1.27 -21.64
CA ARG A 334 20.26 -1.90 -21.62
C ARG A 334 20.33 -3.41 -21.48
N GLU A 335 21.24 -4.06 -22.19
CA GLU A 335 21.46 -5.51 -22.07
C GLU A 335 21.93 -5.91 -20.67
N CYS A 336 22.83 -5.14 -20.07
CA CYS A 336 23.26 -5.37 -18.68
C CYS A 336 22.13 -5.19 -17.67
N LEU A 337 21.24 -4.24 -17.90
CA LEU A 337 20.12 -3.96 -16.99
C LEU A 337 18.95 -4.93 -17.18
N ASP A 338 18.73 -5.43 -18.39
CA ASP A 338 17.59 -6.29 -18.73
C ASP A 338 17.55 -7.59 -17.92
N GLY A 339 18.71 -8.12 -17.53
CA GLY A 339 18.82 -9.28 -16.64
C GLY A 339 18.89 -8.90 -15.15
N GLY A 340 18.75 -7.62 -14.81
CA GLY A 340 18.91 -7.12 -13.45
C GLY A 340 17.68 -7.34 -12.59
N TYR A 341 17.92 -7.55 -11.28
CA TYR A 341 16.87 -7.62 -10.29
C TYR A 341 16.57 -6.23 -9.70
N ASP A 342 15.31 -6.02 -9.30
CA ASP A 342 14.93 -4.91 -8.43
C ASP A 342 15.44 -5.20 -7.01
N LEU A 343 16.60 -4.64 -6.65
CA LEU A 343 17.27 -4.92 -5.38
C LEU A 343 16.48 -4.43 -4.16
N GLU A 344 15.61 -3.45 -4.32
CA GLU A 344 14.77 -2.96 -3.22
C GLU A 344 13.78 -4.02 -2.74
N ARG A 345 13.14 -4.73 -3.66
CA ARG A 345 12.14 -5.75 -3.35
C ARG A 345 12.69 -7.01 -2.71
N PRO A 346 13.79 -7.61 -3.21
CA PRO A 346 14.43 -8.74 -2.53
C PRO A 346 14.90 -8.39 -1.12
N ALA A 347 15.46 -7.20 -0.89
CA ALA A 347 15.89 -6.74 0.43
C ALA A 347 14.71 -6.61 1.39
N ALA A 348 13.58 -6.05 0.96
CA ALA A 348 12.36 -5.93 1.76
C ALA A 348 11.80 -7.31 2.14
N ARG A 349 11.76 -8.26 1.21
CA ARG A 349 11.31 -9.64 1.47
C ARG A 349 12.23 -10.36 2.44
N ALA A 350 13.53 -10.22 2.31
CA ALA A 350 14.50 -10.82 3.23
C ALA A 350 14.31 -10.28 4.66
N ALA A 351 14.06 -8.97 4.82
CA ALA A 351 13.78 -8.36 6.11
C ALA A 351 12.45 -8.83 6.71
N SER A 352 11.47 -9.20 5.89
CA SER A 352 10.18 -9.73 6.35
C SER A 352 10.20 -11.23 6.70
N GLY A 353 11.30 -11.95 6.40
CA GLY A 353 11.44 -13.38 6.65
C GLY A 353 10.70 -14.26 5.64
N SER A 354 10.35 -13.76 4.49
CA SER A 354 9.68 -14.48 3.40
C SER A 354 10.62 -14.88 2.28
#